data_9c04a7f03c86ba4832aae63d1c7add58
#
_entry.id   9c04a7f03c86ba4832aae63d1c7add58
#
_cell.length_a   1.000
_cell.length_b   1.000
_cell.length_c   1.000
_cell.angle_alpha   90.00
_cell.angle_beta   90.00
_cell.angle_gamma   90.00
#
_symmetry.space_group_name_H-M   'P 1'
#
loop_
_entity.id
_entity.type
_entity.pdbx_description
1 polymer ?
#
loop_
_entity_poly.entity_id
_entity_poly.type
_entity_poly.pdbx_seq_one_letter_code
_entity_poly.pdbx_strand_id
1 'polypeptide(L)'
;MHPLSSWPCADRRQLVGVFTDIDDTLTTDGAITPDALQALAQLNAAGLTVIAITGRPVGWSEPFAAAWPVDAIVAENGSVALTPGQFNNKNGLQPPPLLREPLSKLYQQDTATRATHYACMQQVAQRVLREVPGTTLAQDSPGRETDIAIDHSEFTHLPPDRIAQVVHILRSQGMNASVSSIHINGWFGGHNKREGARWIVQQLLQRNLDAELS
;
A
#
# COMPACT_ATOMS: atom_id res chain seq x y z
N MET A 1 -24.16 0.22 -1.96
CA MET A 1 -23.28 -0.29 -3.01
C MET A 1 -24.16 -0.78 -4.15
N HIS A 2 -23.89 -0.40 -5.40
CA HIS A 2 -24.63 -0.88 -6.56
C HIS A 2 -23.81 -1.98 -7.26
N PRO A 3 -24.44 -3.01 -7.83
CA PRO A 3 -23.75 -4.03 -8.62
C PRO A 3 -23.03 -3.38 -9.82
N LEU A 4 -21.83 -3.83 -10.15
CA LEU A 4 -21.09 -3.34 -11.32
C LEU A 4 -21.86 -3.54 -12.63
N SER A 5 -22.71 -4.58 -12.71
CA SER A 5 -23.58 -4.84 -13.85
C SER A 5 -24.61 -3.74 -14.11
N SER A 6 -25.01 -2.99 -13.08
CA SER A 6 -25.95 -1.85 -13.19
C SER A 6 -25.28 -0.55 -13.64
N TRP A 7 -23.94 -0.50 -13.70
CA TRP A 7 -23.22 0.67 -14.16
C TRP A 7 -23.25 0.80 -15.67
N PRO A 8 -23.67 1.94 -16.25
CA PRO A 8 -23.80 2.11 -17.69
C PRO A 8 -22.50 1.84 -18.45
N CYS A 9 -22.57 1.15 -19.57
CA CYS A 9 -21.41 0.80 -20.37
C CYS A 9 -20.67 2.05 -20.90
N ALA A 10 -21.41 3.12 -21.19
CA ALA A 10 -20.82 4.39 -21.64
C ALA A 10 -19.88 5.00 -20.58
N ASP A 11 -20.30 4.98 -19.31
CA ASP A 11 -19.52 5.53 -18.18
C ASP A 11 -18.28 4.66 -17.91
N ARG A 12 -18.45 3.31 -18.00
CA ARG A 12 -17.31 2.38 -17.83
C ARG A 12 -16.21 2.58 -18.88
N ARG A 13 -16.56 3.02 -20.09
CA ARG A 13 -15.58 3.31 -21.16
C ARG A 13 -14.75 4.57 -20.90
N GLN A 14 -15.15 5.41 -19.96
CA GLN A 14 -14.41 6.62 -19.59
C GLN A 14 -13.36 6.35 -18.51
N LEU A 15 -13.34 5.16 -17.91
CA LEU A 15 -12.36 4.79 -16.91
C LEU A 15 -10.95 4.81 -17.49
N VAL A 16 -10.02 5.41 -16.74
CA VAL A 16 -8.60 5.48 -17.08
C VAL A 16 -7.73 4.58 -16.21
N GLY A 17 -8.27 4.13 -15.09
CA GLY A 17 -7.56 3.24 -14.18
C GLY A 17 -8.42 2.70 -13.05
N VAL A 18 -7.83 1.80 -12.29
CA VAL A 18 -8.45 1.10 -11.16
C VAL A 18 -7.49 1.09 -9.98
N PHE A 19 -8.00 1.41 -8.80
CA PHE A 19 -7.32 1.17 -7.53
C PHE A 19 -7.89 -0.06 -6.86
N THR A 20 -7.05 -0.85 -6.22
CA THR A 20 -7.45 -2.02 -5.44
C THR A 20 -6.64 -2.12 -4.16
N ASP A 21 -7.24 -2.64 -3.10
CA ASP A 21 -6.49 -3.14 -1.93
C ASP A 21 -5.91 -4.52 -2.27
N ILE A 22 -5.03 -5.04 -1.43
CA ILE A 22 -4.40 -6.36 -1.63
C ILE A 22 -5.01 -7.40 -0.68
N ASP A 23 -4.80 -7.21 0.62
CA ASP A 23 -5.23 -8.19 1.63
C ASP A 23 -6.76 -8.32 1.66
N ASP A 24 -7.26 -9.55 1.62
CA ASP A 24 -8.69 -9.88 1.61
C ASP A 24 -9.49 -9.22 0.46
N THR A 25 -8.79 -8.75 -0.58
CA THR A 25 -9.38 -8.15 -1.78
C THR A 25 -8.87 -8.84 -3.05
N LEU A 26 -7.57 -8.83 -3.31
CA LEU A 26 -6.91 -9.60 -4.38
C LEU A 26 -6.44 -10.96 -3.88
N THR A 27 -6.21 -11.08 -2.58
CA THR A 27 -5.71 -12.30 -1.95
C THR A 27 -6.79 -12.95 -1.10
N THR A 28 -6.73 -14.28 -1.03
CA THR A 28 -7.44 -15.12 -0.08
C THR A 28 -6.40 -15.99 0.62
N ASP A 29 -6.43 -16.04 1.95
CA ASP A 29 -5.44 -16.75 2.77
C ASP A 29 -3.98 -16.35 2.41
N GLY A 30 -3.76 -15.07 2.14
CA GLY A 30 -2.44 -14.49 1.84
C GLY A 30 -1.91 -14.75 0.42
N ALA A 31 -2.65 -15.45 -0.44
CA ALA A 31 -2.25 -15.71 -1.82
C ALA A 31 -3.23 -15.07 -2.82
N ILE A 32 -2.67 -14.50 -3.90
CA ILE A 32 -3.54 -13.98 -4.98
C ILE A 32 -4.23 -15.14 -5.69
N THR A 33 -5.53 -14.98 -5.92
CA THR A 33 -6.31 -16.01 -6.63
C THR A 33 -6.08 -15.93 -8.14
N PRO A 34 -6.18 -17.06 -8.89
CA PRO A 34 -5.98 -17.07 -10.33
C PRO A 34 -6.93 -16.16 -11.10
N ASP A 35 -8.18 -16.03 -10.64
CA ASP A 35 -9.19 -15.14 -11.24
C ASP A 35 -8.88 -13.67 -10.99
N ALA A 36 -8.41 -13.30 -9.78
CA ALA A 36 -7.94 -11.95 -9.50
C ALA A 36 -6.73 -11.59 -10.36
N LEU A 37 -5.74 -12.49 -10.48
CA LEU A 37 -4.57 -12.27 -11.35
C LEU A 37 -4.97 -12.11 -12.82
N GLN A 38 -5.92 -12.92 -13.30
CA GLN A 38 -6.47 -12.81 -14.64
C GLN A 38 -7.22 -11.49 -14.86
N ALA A 39 -8.00 -11.04 -13.85
CA ALA A 39 -8.71 -9.76 -13.92
C ALA A 39 -7.74 -8.57 -14.02
N LEU A 40 -6.65 -8.55 -13.22
CA LEU A 40 -5.62 -7.53 -13.33
C LEU A 40 -5.00 -7.51 -14.73
N ALA A 41 -4.69 -8.69 -15.30
CA ALA A 41 -4.11 -8.80 -16.63
C ALA A 41 -5.08 -8.27 -17.72
N GLN A 42 -6.38 -8.56 -17.59
CA GLN A 42 -7.40 -8.07 -18.52
C GLN A 42 -7.59 -6.55 -18.44
N LEU A 43 -7.58 -5.98 -17.22
CA LEU A 43 -7.64 -4.52 -17.03
C LEU A 43 -6.44 -3.83 -17.69
N ASN A 44 -5.24 -4.34 -17.45
CA ASN A 44 -4.01 -3.83 -18.06
C ASN A 44 -4.05 -3.96 -19.60
N ALA A 45 -4.48 -5.11 -20.14
CA ALA A 45 -4.64 -5.32 -21.56
C ALA A 45 -5.72 -4.42 -22.21
N ALA A 46 -6.71 -3.99 -21.44
CA ALA A 46 -7.71 -3.01 -21.86
C ALA A 46 -7.17 -1.54 -21.83
N GLY A 47 -5.92 -1.35 -21.45
CA GLY A 47 -5.27 -0.04 -21.39
C GLY A 47 -5.57 0.76 -20.12
N LEU A 48 -6.18 0.14 -19.12
CA LEU A 48 -6.42 0.77 -17.82
C LEU A 48 -5.14 0.75 -16.98
N THR A 49 -4.90 1.84 -16.26
CA THR A 49 -3.83 1.89 -15.24
C THR A 49 -4.30 1.16 -13.99
N VAL A 50 -3.55 0.15 -13.57
CA VAL A 50 -3.88 -0.69 -12.40
C VAL A 50 -2.92 -0.40 -11.27
N ILE A 51 -3.42 0.10 -10.15
CA ILE A 51 -2.63 0.47 -8.98
C ILE A 51 -3.17 -0.26 -7.76
N ALA A 52 -2.33 -1.07 -7.12
CA ALA A 52 -2.65 -1.64 -5.82
C ALA A 52 -2.17 -0.72 -4.70
N ILE A 53 -2.95 -0.58 -3.61
CA ILE A 53 -2.60 0.24 -2.44
C ILE A 53 -2.79 -0.58 -1.18
N THR A 54 -1.72 -0.74 -0.39
CA THR A 54 -1.73 -1.60 0.79
C THR A 54 -1.07 -0.95 2.00
N GLY A 55 -1.38 -1.46 3.19
CA GLY A 55 -0.63 -1.19 4.43
C GLY A 55 0.56 -2.12 4.65
N ARG A 56 0.79 -3.08 3.75
CA ARG A 56 1.95 -3.97 3.80
C ARG A 56 3.25 -3.21 3.55
N PRO A 57 4.39 -3.72 4.07
CA PRO A 57 5.71 -3.09 3.85
C PRO A 57 6.13 -3.09 2.39
N VAL A 58 7.00 -2.15 2.06
CA VAL A 58 7.63 -2.09 0.74
C VAL A 58 8.38 -3.38 0.42
N GLY A 59 9.14 -3.94 1.37
CA GLY A 59 9.89 -5.19 1.16
C GLY A 59 8.99 -6.40 0.91
N TRP A 60 7.82 -6.46 1.55
CA TRP A 60 6.81 -7.49 1.24
C TRP A 60 6.22 -7.30 -0.16
N SER A 61 6.06 -6.05 -0.59
CA SER A 61 5.41 -5.70 -1.86
C SER A 61 6.30 -5.88 -3.09
N GLU A 62 7.63 -5.86 -2.94
CA GLU A 62 8.60 -5.94 -4.05
C GLU A 62 8.39 -7.16 -4.98
N PRO A 63 8.26 -8.40 -4.48
CA PRO A 63 8.06 -9.57 -5.35
C PRO A 63 6.77 -9.47 -6.16
N PHE A 64 5.73 -8.89 -5.60
CA PHE A 64 4.42 -8.76 -6.25
C PHE A 64 4.43 -7.63 -7.28
N ALA A 65 5.07 -6.50 -6.98
CA ALA A 65 5.26 -5.42 -7.95
C ALA A 65 6.08 -5.89 -9.18
N ALA A 66 6.99 -6.82 -8.99
CA ALA A 66 7.76 -7.43 -10.08
C ALA A 66 6.93 -8.46 -10.89
N ALA A 67 6.00 -9.17 -10.25
CA ALA A 67 5.32 -10.34 -10.84
C ALA A 67 3.91 -10.05 -11.35
N TRP A 68 3.14 -9.21 -10.64
CA TRP A 68 1.75 -8.94 -10.97
C TRP A 68 1.61 -7.95 -12.14
N PRO A 69 0.53 -8.05 -12.92
CA PRO A 69 0.24 -7.11 -14.01
C PRO A 69 -0.37 -5.81 -13.45
N VAL A 70 0.40 -5.08 -12.66
CA VAL A 70 0.04 -3.78 -12.09
C VAL A 70 1.05 -2.73 -12.54
N ASP A 71 0.61 -1.49 -12.65
CA ASP A 71 1.46 -0.34 -13.01
C ASP A 71 2.20 0.22 -11.79
N ALA A 72 1.65 0.04 -10.60
CA ALA A 72 2.31 0.35 -9.34
C ALA A 72 1.72 -0.44 -8.16
N ILE A 73 2.52 -0.66 -7.13
CA ILE A 73 2.04 -0.98 -5.77
C ILE A 73 2.44 0.17 -4.86
N VAL A 74 1.45 0.80 -4.26
CA VAL A 74 1.65 1.85 -3.24
C VAL A 74 1.56 1.20 -1.88
N ALA A 75 2.69 1.10 -1.21
CA ALA A 75 2.88 0.40 0.06
C ALA A 75 2.84 1.36 1.26
N GLU A 76 2.88 0.79 2.46
CA GLU A 76 2.98 1.49 3.74
C GLU A 76 1.98 2.65 3.85
N ASN A 77 0.70 2.32 3.63
CA ASN A 77 -0.43 3.25 3.73
C ASN A 77 -0.31 4.49 2.82
N GLY A 78 0.42 4.40 1.70
CA GLY A 78 0.48 5.46 0.72
C GLY A 78 1.79 6.22 0.63
N SER A 79 2.81 5.88 1.41
CA SER A 79 4.06 6.65 1.52
C SER A 79 5.10 6.35 0.46
N VAL A 80 5.11 5.13 -0.05
CA VAL A 80 6.10 4.64 -1.01
C VAL A 80 5.42 3.87 -2.13
N ALA A 81 5.85 4.07 -3.36
CA ALA A 81 5.35 3.35 -4.53
C ALA A 81 6.47 2.54 -5.18
N LEU A 82 6.15 1.32 -5.54
CA LEU A 82 6.95 0.43 -6.36
C LEU A 82 6.40 0.46 -7.77
N THR A 83 7.21 0.82 -8.75
CA THR A 83 6.84 0.82 -10.17
C THR A 83 7.77 -0.11 -10.94
N PRO A 84 7.25 -0.91 -11.90
CA PRO A 84 8.11 -1.61 -12.85
C PRO A 84 8.95 -0.60 -13.63
N GLY A 85 10.22 -0.92 -13.91
CA GLY A 85 11.18 0.00 -14.53
C GLY A 85 10.81 0.55 -15.93
N GLN A 86 9.81 -0.01 -16.58
CA GLN A 86 9.27 0.49 -17.85
C GLN A 86 7.81 0.89 -17.74
N PHE A 87 7.54 2.06 -17.18
CA PHE A 87 6.19 2.63 -17.20
C PHE A 87 5.76 3.18 -18.59
N ASN A 88 6.65 3.28 -19.56
CA ASN A 88 6.41 3.99 -20.81
C ASN A 88 5.98 3.14 -22.00
N ASN A 89 5.71 1.85 -21.85
CA ASN A 89 5.34 1.04 -23.01
C ASN A 89 3.87 0.59 -23.01
N LYS A 90 2.96 1.55 -23.24
CA LYS A 90 1.53 1.27 -23.48
C LYS A 90 1.23 0.55 -24.81
N ASN A 91 2.25 0.10 -25.53
CA ASN A 91 2.12 -0.61 -26.81
C ASN A 91 2.26 -2.13 -26.70
N GLY A 92 1.71 -2.73 -25.65
CA GLY A 92 1.09 -4.03 -25.78
C GLY A 92 1.95 -5.27 -25.68
N LEU A 93 3.23 -5.26 -25.28
CA LEU A 93 3.96 -6.50 -24.98
C LEU A 93 4.85 -6.25 -23.76
N GLN A 94 4.43 -6.77 -22.60
CA GLN A 94 5.35 -6.82 -21.45
C GLN A 94 6.54 -7.70 -21.81
N PRO A 95 7.79 -7.23 -21.60
CA PRO A 95 8.95 -8.08 -21.81
C PRO A 95 8.89 -9.29 -20.86
N PRO A 96 9.45 -10.43 -21.24
CA PRO A 96 9.54 -11.58 -20.37
C PRO A 96 10.21 -11.21 -19.04
N PRO A 97 9.88 -11.87 -17.91
CA PRO A 97 10.33 -11.51 -16.57
C PRO A 97 11.84 -11.31 -16.43
N LEU A 98 12.65 -11.99 -17.22
CA LEU A 98 14.11 -11.90 -17.23
C LEU A 98 14.66 -10.61 -17.89
N LEU A 99 13.82 -9.81 -18.54
CA LEU A 99 14.20 -8.56 -19.20
C LEU A 99 13.50 -7.33 -18.59
N ARG A 100 12.81 -7.50 -17.45
CA ARG A 100 12.22 -6.37 -16.74
C ARG A 100 13.33 -5.56 -16.06
N GLU A 101 13.29 -4.25 -16.26
CA GLU A 101 14.16 -3.34 -15.51
C GLU A 101 13.89 -3.45 -14.00
N PRO A 102 14.89 -3.13 -13.16
CA PRO A 102 14.71 -3.16 -11.72
C PRO A 102 13.56 -2.25 -11.29
N LEU A 103 12.85 -2.65 -10.23
CA LEU A 103 11.78 -1.84 -9.63
C LEU A 103 12.32 -0.47 -9.21
N SER A 104 11.58 0.57 -9.53
CA SER A 104 11.83 1.91 -9.01
C SER A 104 11.01 2.15 -7.75
N LYS A 105 11.64 2.73 -6.72
CA LYS A 105 10.98 3.19 -5.49
C LYS A 105 10.79 4.70 -5.57
N LEU A 106 9.54 5.13 -5.48
CA LEU A 106 9.16 6.55 -5.36
C LEU A 106 8.67 6.79 -3.93
N TYR A 107 9.06 7.91 -3.32
CA TYR A 107 8.67 8.25 -1.95
C TYR A 107 8.00 9.62 -1.92
N GLN A 108 6.97 9.76 -1.07
CA GLN A 108 6.36 11.07 -0.83
C GLN A 108 7.27 12.02 -0.05
N GLN A 109 8.08 11.47 0.86
CA GLN A 109 9.01 12.25 1.69
C GLN A 109 10.43 12.15 1.13
N ASP A 110 11.20 13.21 1.28
CA ASP A 110 12.62 13.21 0.98
C ASP A 110 13.43 12.28 1.91
N THR A 111 14.67 11.97 1.51
CA THR A 111 15.52 11.01 2.22
C THR A 111 15.86 11.46 3.64
N ALA A 112 16.11 12.76 3.89
CA ALA A 112 16.48 13.26 5.20
C ALA A 112 15.29 13.18 6.17
N THR A 113 14.11 13.57 5.71
CA THR A 113 12.85 13.45 6.45
C THR A 113 12.55 12.00 6.81
N ARG A 114 12.67 11.08 5.85
CA ARG A 114 12.45 9.63 6.08
C ARG A 114 13.42 9.08 7.13
N ALA A 115 14.71 9.41 7.04
CA ALA A 115 15.71 8.94 7.99
C ALA A 115 15.40 9.42 9.43
N THR A 116 15.00 10.70 9.58
CA THR A 116 14.60 11.26 10.86
C THR A 116 13.35 10.58 11.41
N HIS A 117 12.31 10.45 10.59
CA HIS A 117 11.06 9.79 10.98
C HIS A 117 11.28 8.33 11.34
N TYR A 118 12.09 7.60 10.58
CA TYR A 118 12.41 6.20 10.87
C TYR A 118 13.08 6.05 12.25
N ALA A 119 14.08 6.86 12.55
CA ALA A 119 14.74 6.84 13.86
C ALA A 119 13.76 7.13 15.01
N CYS A 120 12.88 8.12 14.85
CA CYS A 120 11.83 8.42 15.83
C CYS A 120 10.85 7.26 15.98
N MET A 121 10.38 6.68 14.87
CA MET A 121 9.44 5.56 14.89
C MET A 121 10.02 4.35 15.62
N GLN A 122 11.30 4.03 15.44
CA GLN A 122 11.94 2.93 16.16
C GLN A 122 11.95 3.18 17.68
N GLN A 123 12.18 4.41 18.13
CA GLN A 123 12.11 4.77 19.56
C GLN A 123 10.69 4.60 20.10
N VAL A 124 9.68 5.03 19.34
CA VAL A 124 8.27 4.87 19.73
C VAL A 124 7.87 3.39 19.75
N ALA A 125 8.32 2.59 18.79
CA ALA A 125 8.10 1.15 18.79
C ALA A 125 8.67 0.48 20.04
N GLN A 126 9.91 0.80 20.43
CA GLN A 126 10.52 0.30 21.66
C GLN A 126 9.76 0.76 22.92
N ARG A 127 9.22 1.96 22.89
CA ARG A 127 8.35 2.45 23.97
C ARG A 127 7.07 1.62 24.09
N VAL A 128 6.39 1.36 22.98
CA VAL A 128 5.18 0.52 22.94
C VAL A 128 5.48 -0.86 23.52
N LEU A 129 6.54 -1.53 23.05
CA LEU A 129 6.91 -2.86 23.52
C LEU A 129 7.19 -2.92 25.04
N ARG A 130 7.75 -1.83 25.58
CA ARG A 130 8.06 -1.73 27.02
C ARG A 130 6.82 -1.41 27.86
N GLU A 131 5.95 -0.50 27.39
CA GLU A 131 4.85 0.07 28.18
C GLU A 131 3.53 -0.70 28.01
N VAL A 132 3.35 -1.49 26.95
CA VAL A 132 2.15 -2.26 26.70
C VAL A 132 2.49 -3.77 26.68
N PRO A 133 2.33 -4.48 27.79
CA PRO A 133 2.66 -5.90 27.88
C PRO A 133 1.89 -6.75 26.87
N GLY A 134 2.58 -7.71 26.26
CA GLY A 134 2.02 -8.62 25.26
C GLY A 134 2.06 -8.11 23.83
N THR A 135 2.57 -6.88 23.59
CA THR A 135 2.80 -6.37 22.22
C THR A 135 4.05 -6.96 21.59
N THR A 136 3.98 -7.21 20.30
CA THR A 136 5.10 -7.59 19.44
C THR A 136 5.08 -6.75 18.17
N LEU A 137 6.24 -6.55 17.56
CA LEU A 137 6.28 -6.00 16.20
C LEU A 137 5.71 -7.03 15.22
N ALA A 138 5.07 -6.56 14.16
CA ALA A 138 4.67 -7.41 13.05
C ALA A 138 5.90 -8.14 12.47
N GLN A 139 5.74 -9.39 12.03
CA GLN A 139 6.85 -10.19 11.51
C GLN A 139 7.45 -9.61 10.24
N ASP A 140 6.67 -8.83 9.48
CA ASP A 140 7.09 -8.13 8.27
C ASP A 140 7.79 -6.79 8.55
N SER A 141 8.00 -6.41 9.81
CA SER A 141 8.67 -5.15 10.20
C SER A 141 10.05 -4.92 9.56
N PRO A 142 10.90 -5.94 9.30
CA PRO A 142 12.18 -5.71 8.62
C PRO A 142 12.06 -5.14 7.21
N GLY A 143 10.91 -5.29 6.55
CA GLY A 143 10.65 -4.76 5.22
C GLY A 143 10.00 -3.36 5.21
N ARG A 144 9.80 -2.72 6.37
CA ARG A 144 9.17 -1.39 6.50
C ARG A 144 10.21 -0.28 6.48
N GLU A 145 9.88 0.80 5.75
CA GLU A 145 10.79 1.94 5.59
C GLU A 145 10.19 3.26 6.10
N THR A 146 8.86 3.40 6.13
CA THR A 146 8.17 4.66 6.42
C THR A 146 7.05 4.54 7.44
N ASP A 147 6.78 3.35 7.94
CA ASP A 147 5.87 3.10 9.06
C ASP A 147 6.43 2.04 10.02
N ILE A 148 5.73 1.82 11.12
CA ILE A 148 5.90 0.67 12.01
C ILE A 148 4.57 -0.05 12.16
N ALA A 149 4.62 -1.36 12.42
CA ALA A 149 3.44 -2.17 12.68
C ALA A 149 3.59 -2.98 13.97
N ILE A 150 2.58 -2.90 14.82
CA ILE A 150 2.42 -3.74 16.00
C ILE A 150 1.38 -4.81 15.66
N ASP A 151 1.75 -6.06 15.85
CA ASP A 151 0.82 -7.19 15.68
C ASP A 151 -0.24 -7.18 16.77
N HIS A 152 -1.51 -7.32 16.37
CA HIS A 152 -2.59 -7.46 17.32
C HIS A 152 -3.52 -8.65 17.06
N SER A 153 -3.47 -9.25 15.87
CA SER A 153 -4.38 -10.36 15.51
C SER A 153 -3.81 -11.34 14.49
N GLU A 154 -2.60 -11.14 13.98
CA GLU A 154 -1.97 -12.08 13.03
C GLU A 154 -1.35 -13.28 13.78
N PHE A 155 -0.47 -13.01 14.72
CA PHE A 155 0.20 -14.02 15.56
C PHE A 155 -0.02 -13.75 17.06
N THR A 156 -0.27 -12.50 17.42
CA THR A 156 -0.51 -12.03 18.78
C THR A 156 -1.95 -11.54 18.88
N HIS A 157 -2.70 -11.98 19.90
CA HIS A 157 -4.08 -11.53 20.12
C HIS A 157 -4.11 -10.53 21.28
N LEU A 158 -4.15 -9.23 20.93
CA LEU A 158 -4.25 -8.16 21.92
C LEU A 158 -5.71 -7.85 22.24
N PRO A 159 -6.06 -7.68 23.53
CA PRO A 159 -7.38 -7.22 23.89
C PRO A 159 -7.58 -5.74 23.51
N PRO A 160 -8.85 -5.28 23.33
CA PRO A 160 -9.16 -3.94 22.84
C PRO A 160 -8.54 -2.79 23.64
N ASP A 161 -8.41 -2.94 24.96
CA ASP A 161 -7.77 -1.95 25.83
C ASP A 161 -6.27 -1.78 25.54
N ARG A 162 -5.57 -2.86 25.19
CA ARG A 162 -4.17 -2.82 24.79
C ARG A 162 -4.00 -2.20 23.40
N ILE A 163 -4.87 -2.53 22.46
CA ILE A 163 -4.91 -1.87 21.15
C ILE A 163 -5.09 -0.36 21.32
N ALA A 164 -6.03 0.06 22.18
CA ALA A 164 -6.27 1.47 22.47
C ALA A 164 -5.05 2.15 23.11
N GLN A 165 -4.33 1.46 24.03
CA GLN A 165 -3.09 1.96 24.63
C GLN A 165 -2.00 2.18 23.58
N VAL A 166 -1.78 1.20 22.68
CA VAL A 166 -0.82 1.35 21.57
C VAL A 166 -1.16 2.57 20.72
N VAL A 167 -2.41 2.69 20.27
CA VAL A 167 -2.87 3.83 19.47
C VAL A 167 -2.65 5.16 20.20
N HIS A 168 -2.93 5.19 21.51
CA HIS A 168 -2.71 6.38 22.34
C HIS A 168 -1.22 6.75 22.40
N ILE A 169 -0.33 5.79 22.61
CA ILE A 169 1.14 6.05 22.65
C ILE A 169 1.58 6.62 21.30
N LEU A 170 1.22 5.98 20.17
CA LEU A 170 1.58 6.44 18.83
C LEU A 170 1.13 7.89 18.62
N ARG A 171 -0.12 8.19 18.88
CA ARG A 171 -0.69 9.54 18.70
C ARG A 171 -0.08 10.58 19.65
N SER A 172 0.24 10.20 20.89
CA SER A 172 0.90 11.11 21.86
C SER A 172 2.30 11.54 21.41
N GLN A 173 2.93 10.76 20.51
CA GLN A 173 4.23 11.08 19.92
C GLN A 173 4.09 11.83 18.57
N GLY A 174 2.89 12.29 18.21
CA GLY A 174 2.64 13.00 16.96
C GLY A 174 2.55 12.11 15.73
N MET A 175 2.46 10.79 15.91
CA MET A 175 2.25 9.85 14.81
C MET A 175 0.78 9.72 14.43
N ASN A 176 0.51 9.47 13.17
CA ASN A 176 -0.75 8.87 12.77
C ASN A 176 -0.80 7.41 13.24
N ALA A 177 -2.00 6.92 13.49
CA ALA A 177 -2.21 5.52 13.84
C ALA A 177 -3.50 5.00 13.21
N SER A 178 -3.42 3.84 12.56
CA SER A 178 -4.56 3.09 12.05
C SER A 178 -4.55 1.66 12.57
N VAL A 179 -5.72 1.09 12.75
CA VAL A 179 -5.91 -0.31 13.13
C VAL A 179 -6.54 -1.03 11.95
N SER A 180 -5.83 -2.00 11.40
CA SER A 180 -6.33 -2.91 10.36
C SER A 180 -6.92 -4.18 11.00
N SER A 181 -7.22 -5.20 10.20
CA SER A 181 -7.65 -6.50 10.70
C SER A 181 -6.60 -7.23 11.54
N ILE A 182 -5.30 -6.97 11.29
CA ILE A 182 -4.19 -7.71 11.91
C ILE A 182 -3.16 -6.83 12.61
N HIS A 183 -2.95 -5.58 12.14
CA HIS A 183 -1.88 -4.71 12.63
C HIS A 183 -2.38 -3.34 13.09
N ILE A 184 -1.65 -2.75 14.04
CA ILE A 184 -1.72 -1.33 14.39
C ILE A 184 -0.54 -0.67 13.70
N ASN A 185 -0.80 0.12 12.65
CA ASN A 185 0.23 0.86 11.93
C ASN A 185 0.41 2.26 12.50
N GLY A 186 1.66 2.72 12.59
CA GLY A 186 2.01 4.07 13.03
C GLY A 186 3.04 4.71 12.11
N TRP A 187 2.85 6.00 11.75
CA TRP A 187 3.75 6.74 10.86
C TRP A 187 3.73 8.24 11.11
N PHE A 188 4.78 8.94 10.63
CA PHE A 188 4.85 10.39 10.60
C PHE A 188 4.54 10.92 9.20
N GLY A 189 3.88 12.08 9.12
CA GLY A 189 3.55 12.75 7.86
C GLY A 189 2.07 12.65 7.51
N GLY A 190 1.66 13.36 6.46
CA GLY A 190 0.26 13.50 6.06
C GLY A 190 -0.27 12.41 5.12
N HIS A 191 0.55 11.42 4.78
CA HIS A 191 0.13 10.37 3.86
C HIS A 191 -0.90 9.41 4.47
N ASN A 192 -1.71 8.85 3.62
CA ASN A 192 -2.65 7.77 3.84
C ASN A 192 -2.98 7.16 2.47
N LYS A 193 -3.77 6.08 2.42
CA LYS A 193 -4.11 5.41 1.15
C LYS A 193 -4.70 6.38 0.11
N ARG A 194 -5.56 7.33 0.52
CA ARG A 194 -6.18 8.32 -0.37
C ARG A 194 -5.14 9.31 -0.93
N GLU A 195 -4.31 9.87 -0.05
CA GLU A 195 -3.25 10.79 -0.47
C GLU A 195 -2.19 10.07 -1.31
N GLY A 196 -1.91 8.79 -1.00
CA GLY A 196 -1.08 7.91 -1.82
C GLY A 196 -1.64 7.72 -3.23
N ALA A 197 -2.97 7.52 -3.35
CA ALA A 197 -3.65 7.43 -4.64
C ALA A 197 -3.49 8.73 -5.46
N ARG A 198 -3.75 9.89 -4.84
CA ARG A 198 -3.58 11.20 -5.49
C ARG A 198 -2.16 11.42 -5.97
N TRP A 199 -1.21 11.16 -5.06
CA TRP A 199 0.21 11.33 -5.34
C TRP A 199 0.68 10.45 -6.49
N ILE A 200 0.35 9.15 -6.47
CA ILE A 200 0.83 8.23 -7.51
C ILE A 200 0.20 8.52 -8.89
N VAL A 201 -1.06 8.93 -8.94
CA VAL A 201 -1.70 9.37 -10.19
C VAL A 201 -0.99 10.60 -10.76
N GLN A 202 -0.64 11.57 -9.92
CA GLN A 202 0.13 12.73 -10.36
C GLN A 202 1.51 12.34 -10.87
N GLN A 203 2.19 11.39 -10.20
CA GLN A 203 3.53 10.93 -10.61
C GLN A 203 3.50 10.16 -11.94
N LEU A 204 2.56 9.23 -12.09
CA LEU A 204 2.54 8.31 -13.22
C LEU A 204 1.77 8.86 -14.43
N LEU A 205 0.68 9.56 -14.20
CA LEU A 205 -0.24 9.99 -15.27
C LEU A 205 -0.23 11.52 -15.49
N GLN A 206 0.43 12.27 -14.61
CA GLN A 206 0.40 13.74 -14.61
C GLN A 206 -1.03 14.31 -14.57
N ARG A 207 -1.93 13.60 -13.88
CA ARG A 207 -3.36 13.94 -13.73
C ARG A 207 -3.70 14.27 -12.27
N ASN A 208 -4.73 15.07 -12.09
CA ASN A 208 -5.28 15.37 -10.78
C ASN A 208 -6.50 14.47 -10.52
N LEU A 209 -6.36 13.53 -9.56
CA LEU A 209 -7.44 12.58 -9.22
C LEU A 209 -8.72 13.26 -8.75
N ASP A 210 -8.65 14.38 -8.03
CA ASP A 210 -9.85 15.09 -7.56
C ASP A 210 -10.65 15.73 -8.70
N ALA A 211 -9.98 16.21 -9.76
CA ALA A 211 -10.63 16.75 -10.95
C ALA A 211 -11.33 15.66 -11.79
N GLU A 212 -10.93 14.40 -11.62
CA GLU A 212 -11.52 13.24 -12.30
C GLU A 212 -12.74 12.67 -11.58
N LEU A 213 -12.90 12.99 -10.29
CA LEU A 213 -13.99 12.50 -9.43
C LEU A 213 -15.13 13.52 -9.30
N SER A 214 -14.98 14.73 -9.85
CA SER A 214 -15.96 15.80 -9.87
C SER A 214 -16.77 15.80 -11.17
#